data_995c95be5de588a5ee6e013c330c680e
#
_entry.id   995c95be5de588a5ee6e013c330c680e
#
_cell.length_a   1.000
_cell.length_b   1.000
_cell.length_c   1.000
_cell.angle_alpha   90.00
_cell.angle_beta   90.00
_cell.angle_gamma   90.00
#
_symmetry.space_group_name_H-M   'P 1'
#
loop_
_entity.id
_entity.type
_entity.pdbx_description
1 polymer ?
#
loop_
_entity_poly.entity_id
_entity_poly.type
_entity_poly.pdbx_seq_one_letter_code
_entity_poly.pdbx_strand_id
1 'polypeptide(L)'
;MTTATYEEELTNETKKKDIETLLSPNTATTKTMSTTDYKVADISLAEFGRKELSIAEHEMPGLVATRAKYGKAKPLAGVRITGSLHMTIQTGVLIETLKELGADVRWASCNIFSTQDHAAAAIAATGTPVFAWKGESLEEYWWCTWKAIIFPGGKGPQLIVDDGGDVTLLIHKGYEMENGDTWVDSPSDNHEVKVIKDLLKQIAKDTPGIFHEIIKELKGVSEETTTGVHRLYEMANAGKLLFPAINVNDSVTKAKFDNLYGCRESLLDGIKRATDVMIAGKVGVVCGYGDVGKGCAAALRGMGAQVIVTEIDPVCALQAAMEGYRVMPIEDTLGFGDIYVTTTGNKDIIRVEHMEKMKDQAIVCNIGHFDNEIQVDKLEKLPGIKKLNIKAQVDKYTFPAGNEIFLLAEGRLVNLGCATGHPSFVMSNSFTNQTLAQIELWETRETRTIGVTVLPKKLDEEVARLHLGKIGVKLTTLTQEQADYIGVPVEGPYKADHYRY
;
A
#
# COMPACT_ATOMS: atom_id res chain seq x y z
N MET A 1 -7.55 -15.55 -40.92
CA MET A 1 -7.45 -14.40 -39.97
C MET A 1 -8.87 -14.14 -39.50
N THR A 2 -9.13 -14.41 -38.24
CA THR A 2 -10.47 -14.34 -37.65
C THR A 2 -10.73 -12.92 -37.14
N THR A 3 -11.97 -12.49 -37.16
CA THR A 3 -12.44 -11.15 -36.75
C THR A 3 -11.98 -10.74 -35.34
N ALA A 4 -11.65 -11.68 -34.46
CA ALA A 4 -11.12 -11.44 -33.13
C ALA A 4 -9.71 -10.81 -33.11
N THR A 5 -8.83 -11.19 -34.03
CA THR A 5 -7.47 -10.63 -34.14
C THR A 5 -7.44 -9.19 -34.65
N TYR A 6 -8.47 -8.81 -35.43
CA TYR A 6 -8.57 -7.45 -35.94
C TYR A 6 -9.13 -6.45 -34.91
N GLU A 7 -10.01 -6.92 -34.02
CA GLU A 7 -10.50 -6.09 -32.91
C GLU A 7 -9.48 -5.91 -31.80
N GLU A 8 -8.63 -6.90 -31.53
CA GLU A 8 -7.51 -6.76 -30.57
C GLU A 8 -6.40 -5.82 -31.07
N GLU A 9 -6.09 -5.85 -32.38
CA GLU A 9 -5.11 -4.89 -32.97
C GLU A 9 -5.67 -3.46 -32.98
N LEU A 10 -6.96 -3.26 -33.25
CA LEU A 10 -7.60 -1.94 -33.21
C LEU A 10 -7.68 -1.37 -31.78
N THR A 11 -7.94 -2.20 -30.77
CA THR A 11 -7.94 -1.77 -29.36
C THR A 11 -6.52 -1.42 -28.87
N ASN A 12 -5.50 -2.14 -29.33
CA ASN A 12 -4.12 -1.84 -28.99
C ASN A 12 -3.58 -0.59 -29.68
N GLU A 13 -3.96 -0.33 -30.94
CA GLU A 13 -3.58 0.91 -31.65
C GLU A 13 -4.31 2.14 -31.04
N THR A 14 -5.55 2.00 -30.63
CA THR A 14 -6.32 3.08 -29.98
C THR A 14 -5.70 3.39 -28.59
N LYS A 15 -5.39 2.37 -27.80
CA LYS A 15 -4.69 2.52 -26.52
C LYS A 15 -3.30 3.14 -26.68
N LYS A 16 -2.56 2.77 -27.70
CA LYS A 16 -1.23 3.32 -27.98
C LYS A 16 -1.29 4.80 -28.41
N LYS A 17 -2.30 5.19 -29.19
CA LYS A 17 -2.57 6.60 -29.53
C LYS A 17 -2.98 7.42 -28.32
N ASP A 18 -3.77 6.88 -27.42
CA ASP A 18 -4.16 7.55 -26.19
C ASP A 18 -2.95 7.78 -25.25
N ILE A 19 -2.02 6.82 -25.18
CA ILE A 19 -0.77 6.95 -24.41
C ILE A 19 0.17 7.99 -25.05
N GLU A 20 0.31 8.02 -26.38
CA GLU A 20 1.10 9.05 -27.07
C GLU A 20 0.48 10.45 -26.87
N THR A 21 -0.83 10.56 -26.79
CA THR A 21 -1.53 11.82 -26.51
C THR A 21 -1.36 12.24 -25.03
N LEU A 22 -1.25 11.28 -24.12
CA LEU A 22 -0.98 11.53 -22.70
C LEU A 22 0.46 12.00 -22.43
N LEU A 23 1.42 11.60 -23.28
CA LEU A 23 2.84 11.93 -23.14
C LEU A 23 3.25 13.18 -23.93
N SER A 24 2.35 13.78 -24.75
CA SER A 24 2.66 14.98 -25.54
C SER A 24 2.73 16.25 -24.71
N PRO A 25 3.72 17.13 -24.88
CA PRO A 25 3.80 18.40 -24.17
C PRO A 25 2.68 19.35 -24.62
N ASN A 26 1.99 19.97 -23.68
CA ASN A 26 1.00 21.01 -23.91
C ASN A 26 1.67 22.24 -24.55
N THR A 27 1.61 22.35 -25.88
CA THR A 27 1.92 23.62 -26.56
C THR A 27 0.78 24.60 -26.31
N ALA A 28 1.11 25.70 -25.67
CA ALA A 28 0.22 26.78 -25.32
C ALA A 28 -0.47 27.35 -26.57
N THR A 29 -1.78 27.17 -26.67
CA THR A 29 -2.67 28.06 -27.42
C THR A 29 -3.85 28.41 -26.53
N THR A 30 -3.96 29.69 -26.24
CA THR A 30 -5.01 30.33 -25.43
C THR A 30 -6.41 30.00 -25.94
N LYS A 31 -7.06 29.03 -25.29
CA LYS A 31 -8.51 28.95 -25.17
C LYS A 31 -8.81 28.40 -23.77
N THR A 32 -9.53 29.18 -22.97
CA THR A 32 -10.04 28.80 -21.67
C THR A 32 -10.88 27.50 -21.79
N MET A 33 -10.23 26.36 -21.74
CA MET A 33 -10.84 25.09 -21.35
C MET A 33 -10.31 24.80 -19.95
N SER A 34 -11.20 24.67 -18.98
CA SER A 34 -10.90 24.13 -17.66
C SER A 34 -10.31 22.73 -17.89
N THR A 35 -9.00 22.62 -17.99
CA THR A 35 -8.31 21.34 -17.93
C THR A 35 -8.41 20.89 -16.48
N THR A 36 -9.29 19.95 -16.22
CA THR A 36 -9.42 19.31 -14.92
C THR A 36 -8.11 18.62 -14.59
N ASP A 37 -7.46 19.05 -13.49
CA ASP A 37 -6.16 18.51 -13.06
C ASP A 37 -6.37 17.22 -12.26
N TYR A 38 -6.97 16.21 -12.91
CA TYR A 38 -7.13 14.85 -12.40
C TYR A 38 -7.34 13.87 -13.56
N LYS A 39 -7.14 12.56 -13.27
CA LYS A 39 -7.58 11.46 -14.14
C LYS A 39 -8.08 10.30 -13.30
N VAL A 40 -9.36 10.00 -13.43
CA VAL A 40 -10.06 8.89 -12.74
C VAL A 40 -10.87 8.11 -13.76
N ALA A 41 -11.31 6.90 -13.42
CA ALA A 41 -12.07 6.04 -14.34
C ALA A 41 -13.39 6.71 -14.80
N ASP A 42 -14.19 7.16 -13.84
CA ASP A 42 -15.51 7.75 -14.09
C ASP A 42 -15.87 8.75 -12.98
N ILE A 43 -15.85 10.04 -13.32
CA ILE A 43 -16.18 11.12 -12.38
C ILE A 43 -17.66 11.09 -11.94
N SER A 44 -18.55 10.46 -12.68
CA SER A 44 -19.97 10.34 -12.32
C SER A 44 -20.20 9.49 -11.06
N LEU A 45 -19.21 8.71 -10.63
CA LEU A 45 -19.24 7.93 -9.40
C LEU A 45 -19.04 8.78 -8.12
N ALA A 46 -18.78 10.09 -8.26
CA ALA A 46 -18.43 10.97 -7.14
C ALA A 46 -19.52 11.02 -6.04
N GLU A 47 -20.80 11.05 -6.41
CA GLU A 47 -21.89 11.08 -5.42
C GLU A 47 -21.95 9.77 -4.60
N PHE A 48 -21.77 8.64 -5.26
CA PHE A 48 -21.70 7.34 -4.57
C PHE A 48 -20.48 7.29 -3.63
N GLY A 49 -19.31 7.67 -4.12
CA GLY A 49 -18.10 7.73 -3.31
C GLY A 49 -18.25 8.66 -2.10
N ARG A 50 -18.93 9.80 -2.24
CA ARG A 50 -19.19 10.72 -1.12
C ARG A 50 -20.05 10.08 -0.03
N LYS A 51 -21.04 9.29 -0.39
CA LYS A 51 -21.87 8.55 0.57
C LYS A 51 -21.05 7.53 1.35
N GLU A 52 -20.17 6.79 0.68
CA GLU A 52 -19.28 5.83 1.37
C GLU A 52 -18.21 6.51 2.21
N LEU A 53 -17.65 7.64 1.77
CA LEU A 53 -16.74 8.46 2.57
C LEU A 53 -17.39 8.89 3.90
N SER A 54 -18.67 9.22 3.92
CA SER A 54 -19.37 9.61 5.15
C SER A 54 -19.47 8.45 6.17
N ILE A 55 -19.58 7.21 5.71
CA ILE A 55 -19.54 6.02 6.57
C ILE A 55 -18.12 5.83 7.12
N ALA A 56 -17.11 5.88 6.24
CA ALA A 56 -15.73 5.71 6.64
C ALA A 56 -15.28 6.78 7.64
N GLU A 57 -15.62 8.04 7.42
CA GLU A 57 -15.30 9.14 8.33
C GLU A 57 -15.86 8.92 9.74
N HIS A 58 -17.10 8.41 9.84
CA HIS A 58 -17.70 8.05 11.13
C HIS A 58 -16.90 6.97 11.88
N GLU A 59 -16.29 6.05 11.15
CA GLU A 59 -15.47 4.95 11.68
C GLU A 59 -13.97 5.29 11.79
N MET A 60 -13.56 6.54 11.47
CA MET A 60 -12.18 7.01 11.53
C MET A 60 -11.96 8.12 12.57
N PRO A 61 -12.21 7.82 13.86
CA PRO A 61 -12.23 8.83 14.93
C PRO A 61 -10.87 9.52 15.13
N GLY A 62 -9.76 8.85 14.86
CA GLY A 62 -8.42 9.44 14.97
C GLY A 62 -8.24 10.62 14.03
N LEU A 63 -8.65 10.49 12.77
CA LEU A 63 -8.57 11.57 11.79
C LEU A 63 -9.54 12.71 12.12
N VAL A 64 -10.77 12.39 12.51
CA VAL A 64 -11.76 13.40 12.93
C VAL A 64 -11.24 14.20 14.14
N ALA A 65 -10.70 13.53 15.15
CA ALA A 65 -10.10 14.18 16.31
C ALA A 65 -8.86 15.00 15.95
N THR A 66 -8.06 14.55 15.01
CA THR A 66 -6.88 15.28 14.49
C THR A 66 -7.31 16.58 13.80
N ARG A 67 -8.36 16.55 12.98
CA ARG A 67 -8.95 17.79 12.40
C ARG A 67 -9.43 18.74 13.49
N ALA A 68 -10.14 18.24 14.50
CA ALA A 68 -10.63 19.05 15.62
C ALA A 68 -9.47 19.70 16.40
N LYS A 69 -8.36 18.98 16.60
CA LYS A 69 -7.21 19.46 17.38
C LYS A 69 -6.36 20.46 16.60
N TYR A 70 -6.04 20.16 15.36
CA TYR A 70 -5.04 20.90 14.58
C TYR A 70 -5.63 21.79 13.47
N GLY A 71 -6.89 21.60 13.07
CA GLY A 71 -7.50 22.28 11.93
C GLY A 71 -7.51 23.81 12.02
N LYS A 72 -7.64 24.38 13.23
CA LYS A 72 -7.55 25.85 13.43
C LYS A 72 -6.13 26.39 13.21
N ALA A 73 -5.12 25.65 13.65
CA ALA A 73 -3.70 26.04 13.55
C ALA A 73 -3.16 25.88 12.13
N LYS A 74 -3.74 24.99 11.34
CA LYS A 74 -3.30 24.64 9.97
C LYS A 74 -1.78 24.39 9.89
N PRO A 75 -1.23 23.41 10.60
CA PRO A 75 0.21 23.20 10.68
C PRO A 75 0.87 22.90 9.33
N LEU A 76 0.09 22.48 8.33
CA LEU A 76 0.53 22.19 6.97
C LEU A 76 0.13 23.27 5.95
N ALA A 77 -0.13 24.52 6.40
CA ALA A 77 -0.58 25.59 5.53
C ALA A 77 0.38 25.83 4.35
N GLY A 78 -0.10 25.63 3.12
CA GLY A 78 0.65 25.81 1.88
C GLY A 78 1.73 24.74 1.59
N VAL A 79 1.78 23.67 2.38
CA VAL A 79 2.71 22.55 2.15
C VAL A 79 2.19 21.68 1.02
N ARG A 80 3.02 21.46 0.01
CA ARG A 80 2.73 20.54 -1.10
C ARG A 80 3.03 19.10 -0.69
N ILE A 81 2.01 18.25 -0.70
CA ILE A 81 2.11 16.84 -0.33
C ILE A 81 1.73 15.98 -1.53
N THR A 82 2.65 15.13 -1.97
CA THR A 82 2.36 14.03 -2.88
C THR A 82 2.05 12.77 -2.09
N GLY A 83 0.91 12.13 -2.38
CA GLY A 83 0.61 10.81 -1.87
C GLY A 83 0.67 9.75 -2.95
N SER A 84 1.28 8.61 -2.62
CA SER A 84 1.22 7.35 -3.36
C SER A 84 0.84 6.25 -2.39
N LEU A 85 -0.45 6.10 -2.20
CA LEU A 85 -1.05 5.13 -1.29
C LEU A 85 -2.42 4.72 -1.84
N HIS A 86 -2.83 3.47 -1.62
CA HIS A 86 -4.06 2.89 -2.15
C HIS A 86 -5.23 3.88 -2.16
N MET A 87 -5.77 4.22 -3.34
CA MET A 87 -6.86 5.21 -3.46
C MET A 87 -8.20 4.61 -3.07
N THR A 88 -8.38 4.35 -1.78
CA THR A 88 -9.59 3.81 -1.17
C THR A 88 -10.46 4.90 -0.55
N ILE A 89 -11.66 4.52 -0.09
CA ILE A 89 -12.53 5.41 0.68
C ILE A 89 -11.82 5.95 1.94
N GLN A 90 -11.07 5.11 2.64
CA GLN A 90 -10.33 5.50 3.85
C GLN A 90 -9.23 6.54 3.51
N THR A 91 -8.55 6.34 2.40
CA THR A 91 -7.55 7.29 1.89
C THR A 91 -8.20 8.63 1.51
N GLY A 92 -9.42 8.62 1.02
CA GLY A 92 -10.18 9.84 0.81
C GLY A 92 -10.33 10.67 2.09
N VAL A 93 -10.60 10.03 3.24
CA VAL A 93 -10.67 10.71 4.55
C VAL A 93 -9.30 11.26 4.97
N LEU A 94 -8.20 10.55 4.71
CA LEU A 94 -6.84 11.04 4.93
C LEU A 94 -6.55 12.29 4.11
N ILE A 95 -6.82 12.25 2.80
CA ILE A 95 -6.60 13.37 1.88
C ILE A 95 -7.36 14.61 2.37
N GLU A 96 -8.64 14.47 2.72
CA GLU A 96 -9.45 15.57 3.24
C GLU A 96 -8.92 16.09 4.58
N THR A 97 -8.37 15.20 5.43
CA THR A 97 -7.74 15.62 6.69
C THR A 97 -6.50 16.46 6.42
N LEU A 98 -5.59 16.03 5.55
CA LEU A 98 -4.39 16.79 5.18
C LEU A 98 -4.75 18.16 4.60
N LYS A 99 -5.80 18.24 3.76
CA LYS A 99 -6.31 19.50 3.20
C LYS A 99 -6.89 20.42 4.28
N GLU A 100 -7.64 19.86 5.23
CA GLU A 100 -8.18 20.66 6.34
C GLU A 100 -7.06 21.21 7.23
N LEU A 101 -5.94 20.49 7.36
CA LEU A 101 -4.73 20.98 8.01
C LEU A 101 -3.93 21.99 7.17
N GLY A 102 -4.39 22.31 5.96
CA GLY A 102 -3.88 23.37 5.11
C GLY A 102 -2.97 22.93 3.97
N ALA A 103 -2.76 21.64 3.77
CA ALA A 103 -1.91 21.13 2.70
C ALA A 103 -2.52 21.29 1.31
N ASP A 104 -1.66 21.49 0.31
CA ASP A 104 -1.95 21.28 -1.11
C ASP A 104 -1.56 19.84 -1.48
N VAL A 105 -2.56 19.03 -1.87
CA VAL A 105 -2.41 17.57 -1.97
C VAL A 105 -2.62 17.12 -3.41
N ARG A 106 -1.74 16.23 -3.90
CA ARG A 106 -1.88 15.46 -5.15
C ARG A 106 -1.72 13.99 -4.85
N TRP A 107 -2.47 13.12 -5.53
CA TRP A 107 -2.54 11.71 -5.15
C TRP A 107 -2.53 10.76 -6.33
N ALA A 108 -1.77 9.65 -6.20
CA ALA A 108 -1.84 8.46 -7.04
C ALA A 108 -2.03 7.21 -6.15
N SER A 109 -2.45 6.11 -6.73
CA SER A 109 -2.46 4.82 -6.02
C SER A 109 -1.07 4.20 -6.03
N CYS A 110 -0.79 3.33 -5.07
CA CYS A 110 0.44 2.54 -5.00
C CYS A 110 0.28 1.10 -5.53
N ASN A 111 -0.85 0.80 -6.18
CA ASN A 111 -1.11 -0.53 -6.75
C ASN A 111 -2.19 -0.44 -7.83
N ILE A 112 -1.97 -1.13 -8.96
CA ILE A 112 -2.83 -1.11 -10.15
C ILE A 112 -4.25 -1.64 -9.94
N PHE A 113 -4.50 -2.44 -8.89
CA PHE A 113 -5.82 -3.06 -8.62
C PHE A 113 -6.51 -2.55 -7.37
N SER A 114 -5.87 -1.69 -6.56
CA SER A 114 -6.38 -1.30 -5.25
C SER A 114 -7.30 -0.09 -5.24
N THR A 115 -7.32 0.69 -6.31
CA THR A 115 -8.17 1.88 -6.39
C THR A 115 -9.65 1.51 -6.32
N GLN A 116 -10.40 2.24 -5.51
CA GLN A 116 -11.85 2.29 -5.54
C GLN A 116 -12.27 3.49 -6.40
N ASP A 117 -12.77 3.24 -7.61
CA ASP A 117 -13.02 4.30 -8.61
C ASP A 117 -13.97 5.38 -8.11
N HIS A 118 -14.95 5.03 -7.29
CA HIS A 118 -15.87 5.97 -6.67
C HIS A 118 -15.19 6.82 -5.58
N ALA A 119 -14.17 6.30 -4.89
CA ALA A 119 -13.37 7.09 -3.95
C ALA A 119 -12.51 8.12 -4.70
N ALA A 120 -11.83 7.69 -5.75
CA ALA A 120 -11.04 8.58 -6.62
C ALA A 120 -11.92 9.69 -7.22
N ALA A 121 -13.10 9.34 -7.74
CA ALA A 121 -14.06 10.30 -8.28
C ALA A 121 -14.56 11.29 -7.23
N ALA A 122 -14.90 10.84 -6.01
CA ALA A 122 -15.39 11.69 -4.94
C ALA A 122 -14.36 12.74 -4.51
N ILE A 123 -13.09 12.35 -4.42
CA ILE A 123 -12.00 13.26 -4.05
C ILE A 123 -11.65 14.20 -5.21
N ALA A 124 -11.58 13.71 -6.44
CA ALA A 124 -11.35 14.52 -7.63
C ALA A 124 -12.44 15.59 -7.80
N ALA A 125 -13.70 15.27 -7.54
CA ALA A 125 -14.82 16.20 -7.61
C ALA A 125 -14.72 17.39 -6.61
N THR A 126 -13.91 17.26 -5.54
CA THR A 126 -13.61 18.39 -4.62
C THR A 126 -12.53 19.33 -5.16
N GLY A 127 -12.02 19.10 -6.37
CA GLY A 127 -10.90 19.83 -6.95
C GLY A 127 -9.53 19.37 -6.47
N THR A 128 -9.43 18.22 -5.80
CA THR A 128 -8.14 17.60 -5.45
C THR A 128 -7.60 16.83 -6.65
N PRO A 129 -6.37 17.09 -7.10
CA PRO A 129 -5.75 16.31 -8.16
C PRO A 129 -5.54 14.85 -7.76
N VAL A 130 -6.31 13.94 -8.37
CA VAL A 130 -6.21 12.49 -8.19
C VAL A 130 -5.95 11.84 -9.54
N PHE A 131 -4.95 10.98 -9.60
CA PHE A 131 -4.56 10.20 -10.78
C PHE A 131 -4.57 8.73 -10.38
N ALA A 132 -5.72 8.08 -10.48
CA ALA A 132 -5.88 6.69 -10.08
C ALA A 132 -7.17 6.08 -10.64
N TRP A 133 -7.10 4.81 -11.08
CA TRP A 133 -8.26 3.96 -11.38
C TRP A 133 -7.92 2.49 -11.19
N LYS A 134 -8.92 1.66 -11.03
CA LYS A 134 -8.71 0.21 -10.90
C LYS A 134 -8.43 -0.41 -12.26
N GLY A 135 -7.32 -1.17 -12.35
CA GLY A 135 -6.91 -1.86 -13.57
C GLY A 135 -6.02 -1.02 -14.48
N GLU A 136 -5.25 -0.11 -13.92
CA GLU A 136 -4.17 0.59 -14.63
C GLU A 136 -3.20 -0.43 -15.26
N SER A 137 -2.66 -0.10 -16.45
CA SER A 137 -1.44 -0.74 -16.93
C SER A 137 -0.23 -0.23 -16.13
N LEU A 138 0.92 -0.89 -16.24
CA LEU A 138 2.13 -0.42 -15.56
C LEU A 138 2.57 0.96 -16.09
N GLU A 139 2.40 1.23 -17.38
CA GLU A 139 2.68 2.53 -17.99
C GLU A 139 1.77 3.63 -17.44
N GLU A 140 0.47 3.33 -17.31
CA GLU A 140 -0.52 4.25 -16.73
C GLU A 140 -0.22 4.51 -15.25
N TYR A 141 0.10 3.49 -14.48
CA TYR A 141 0.46 3.56 -13.07
C TYR A 141 1.65 4.48 -12.82
N TRP A 142 2.76 4.28 -13.54
CA TRP A 142 3.95 5.11 -13.38
C TRP A 142 3.74 6.54 -13.92
N TRP A 143 2.91 6.70 -14.95
CA TRP A 143 2.46 8.02 -15.39
C TRP A 143 1.63 8.72 -14.30
N CYS A 144 0.70 8.05 -13.66
CA CYS A 144 -0.10 8.58 -12.55
C CYS A 144 0.79 9.01 -11.37
N THR A 145 1.76 8.18 -11.01
CA THR A 145 2.78 8.49 -9.99
C THR A 145 3.53 9.78 -10.32
N TRP A 146 4.00 9.92 -11.56
CA TRP A 146 4.66 11.15 -12.02
C TRP A 146 3.73 12.37 -11.98
N LYS A 147 2.48 12.22 -12.38
CA LYS A 147 1.48 13.31 -12.35
C LYS A 147 1.19 13.77 -10.92
N ALA A 148 1.19 12.88 -9.95
CA ALA A 148 1.04 13.24 -8.55
C ALA A 148 2.27 13.97 -7.98
N ILE A 149 3.47 13.76 -8.54
CA ILE A 149 4.70 14.46 -8.12
C ILE A 149 4.72 15.92 -8.60
N ILE A 150 4.15 16.23 -9.76
CA ILE A 150 4.29 17.55 -10.37
C ILE A 150 3.11 18.46 -10.03
N PHE A 151 3.40 19.50 -9.28
CA PHE A 151 2.48 20.58 -8.92
C PHE A 151 2.47 21.70 -9.98
N PRO A 152 1.44 22.57 -9.98
CA PRO A 152 1.39 23.72 -10.88
C PRO A 152 2.67 24.56 -10.86
N GLY A 153 3.10 24.99 -12.03
CA GLY A 153 4.36 25.73 -12.19
C GLY A 153 5.61 24.87 -12.20
N GLY A 154 5.50 23.55 -12.38
CA GLY A 154 6.62 22.63 -12.46
C GLY A 154 7.31 22.38 -11.11
N LYS A 155 6.64 22.64 -10.00
CA LYS A 155 7.16 22.42 -8.65
C LYS A 155 6.99 20.96 -8.23
N GLY A 156 7.89 20.47 -7.38
CA GLY A 156 7.75 19.17 -6.71
C GLY A 156 7.04 19.26 -5.37
N PRO A 157 6.83 18.10 -4.69
CA PRO A 157 6.33 18.07 -3.33
C PRO A 157 7.37 18.61 -2.33
N GLN A 158 6.88 19.00 -1.18
CA GLN A 158 7.70 19.30 -0.01
C GLN A 158 7.67 18.15 1.00
N LEU A 159 6.61 17.37 0.98
CA LEU A 159 6.48 16.13 1.74
C LEU A 159 5.86 15.03 0.87
N ILE A 160 6.14 13.77 1.24
CA ILE A 160 5.60 12.59 0.58
C ILE A 160 4.90 11.72 1.62
N VAL A 161 3.72 11.19 1.26
CA VAL A 161 3.08 10.03 1.90
C VAL A 161 3.26 8.87 0.93
N ASP A 162 4.06 7.88 1.27
CA ASP A 162 4.39 6.75 0.39
C ASP A 162 3.95 5.41 1.00
N ASP A 163 3.65 4.46 0.15
CA ASP A 163 3.29 3.09 0.51
C ASP A 163 3.94 2.12 -0.48
N GLY A 164 5.08 1.56 -0.07
CA GLY A 164 5.96 0.74 -0.91
C GLY A 164 7.14 1.51 -1.50
N GLY A 165 7.18 2.84 -1.36
CA GLY A 165 8.32 3.66 -1.72
C GLY A 165 8.45 3.95 -3.21
N ASP A 166 7.37 3.96 -3.99
CA ASP A 166 7.45 4.14 -5.45
C ASP A 166 7.67 5.60 -5.87
N VAL A 167 7.04 6.58 -5.20
CA VAL A 167 7.38 8.00 -5.39
C VAL A 167 8.83 8.26 -4.96
N THR A 168 9.22 7.72 -3.83
CA THR A 168 10.59 7.80 -3.33
C THR A 168 11.59 7.21 -4.33
N LEU A 169 11.32 6.03 -4.89
CA LEU A 169 12.14 5.37 -5.90
C LEU A 169 12.27 6.23 -7.16
N LEU A 170 11.16 6.73 -7.69
CA LEU A 170 11.15 7.51 -8.93
C LEU A 170 11.99 8.79 -8.78
N ILE A 171 11.86 9.48 -7.66
CA ILE A 171 12.63 10.70 -7.37
C ILE A 171 14.13 10.38 -7.21
N HIS A 172 14.51 9.33 -6.47
CA HIS A 172 15.91 8.93 -6.30
C HIS A 172 16.53 8.52 -7.65
N LYS A 173 15.85 7.69 -8.43
CA LYS A 173 16.34 7.25 -9.75
C LYS A 173 16.45 8.39 -10.76
N GLY A 174 15.50 9.32 -10.71
CA GLY A 174 15.59 10.53 -11.51
C GLY A 174 16.77 11.42 -11.13
N TYR A 175 17.00 11.62 -9.84
CA TYR A 175 18.14 12.37 -9.33
C TYR A 175 19.47 11.69 -9.65
N GLU A 176 19.59 10.37 -9.45
CA GLU A 176 20.77 9.59 -9.84
C GLU A 176 21.07 9.77 -11.35
N MET A 177 20.06 9.66 -12.21
CA MET A 177 20.19 9.85 -13.65
C MET A 177 20.66 11.26 -14.02
N GLU A 178 20.12 12.31 -13.41
CA GLU A 178 20.56 13.69 -13.63
C GLU A 178 22.00 13.94 -13.14
N ASN A 179 22.52 13.10 -12.22
CA ASN A 179 23.92 13.10 -11.79
C ASN A 179 24.83 12.17 -12.62
N GLY A 180 24.32 11.62 -13.74
CA GLY A 180 25.11 10.83 -14.69
C GLY A 180 25.13 9.33 -14.40
N ASP A 181 24.25 8.82 -13.54
CA ASP A 181 24.07 7.37 -13.38
C ASP A 181 23.43 6.79 -14.65
N THR A 182 23.98 5.65 -15.10
CA THR A 182 23.59 4.99 -16.35
C THR A 182 22.61 3.83 -16.16
N TRP A 183 22.02 3.67 -14.97
CA TRP A 183 21.07 2.60 -14.71
C TRP A 183 19.90 2.58 -15.70
N VAL A 184 19.42 3.75 -16.12
CA VAL A 184 18.32 3.87 -17.09
C VAL A 184 18.66 3.25 -18.46
N ASP A 185 19.94 3.14 -18.80
CA ASP A 185 20.42 2.58 -20.07
C ASP A 185 20.78 1.09 -19.97
N SER A 186 20.83 0.53 -18.77
CA SER A 186 21.13 -0.88 -18.56
C SER A 186 19.95 -1.76 -19.01
N PRO A 187 20.20 -2.97 -19.56
CA PRO A 187 19.14 -3.89 -19.94
C PRO A 187 18.38 -4.38 -18.69
N SER A 188 17.10 -4.75 -18.86
CA SER A 188 16.31 -5.40 -17.83
C SER A 188 15.33 -6.37 -18.49
N ASP A 189 15.11 -7.52 -17.87
CA ASP A 189 14.07 -8.48 -18.29
C ASP A 189 12.74 -8.22 -17.58
N ASN A 190 12.74 -7.41 -16.51
CA ASN A 190 11.54 -7.01 -15.79
C ASN A 190 10.81 -5.88 -16.56
N HIS A 191 9.55 -6.10 -16.87
CA HIS A 191 8.73 -5.16 -17.65
C HIS A 191 8.54 -3.83 -16.91
N GLU A 192 8.23 -3.87 -15.63
CA GLU A 192 8.02 -2.67 -14.81
C GLU A 192 9.29 -1.79 -14.74
N VAL A 193 10.45 -2.41 -14.57
CA VAL A 193 11.73 -1.69 -14.60
C VAL A 193 11.96 -1.01 -15.94
N LYS A 194 11.55 -1.64 -17.06
CA LYS A 194 11.61 -0.99 -18.40
C LYS A 194 10.72 0.24 -18.45
N VAL A 195 9.47 0.13 -17.97
CA VAL A 195 8.52 1.24 -17.93
C VAL A 195 9.08 2.43 -17.14
N ILE A 196 9.65 2.17 -15.95
CA ILE A 196 10.27 3.21 -15.11
C ILE A 196 11.42 3.90 -15.87
N LYS A 197 12.29 3.13 -16.51
CA LYS A 197 13.43 3.67 -17.28
C LYS A 197 12.98 4.53 -18.43
N ASP A 198 11.98 4.09 -19.19
CA ASP A 198 11.45 4.82 -20.34
C ASP A 198 10.76 6.11 -19.88
N LEU A 199 10.01 6.07 -18.78
CA LEU A 199 9.41 7.26 -18.18
C LEU A 199 10.47 8.26 -17.73
N LEU A 200 11.52 7.82 -17.03
CA LEU A 200 12.61 8.71 -16.58
C LEU A 200 13.33 9.37 -17.74
N LYS A 201 13.60 8.65 -18.84
CA LYS A 201 14.17 9.21 -20.06
C LYS A 201 13.27 10.26 -20.69
N GLN A 202 11.95 9.99 -20.70
CA GLN A 202 10.98 10.96 -21.22
C GLN A 202 10.94 12.23 -20.36
N ILE A 203 10.92 12.08 -19.03
CA ILE A 203 10.93 13.22 -18.08
C ILE A 203 12.20 14.07 -18.30
N ALA A 204 13.37 13.43 -18.38
CA ALA A 204 14.63 14.13 -18.57
C ALA A 204 14.67 14.93 -19.89
N LYS A 205 14.01 14.43 -20.93
CA LYS A 205 13.88 15.13 -22.21
C LYS A 205 12.94 16.33 -22.13
N ASP A 206 11.79 16.16 -21.43
CA ASP A 206 10.74 17.18 -21.40
C ASP A 206 11.03 18.28 -20.36
N THR A 207 11.64 17.92 -19.24
CA THR A 207 11.93 18.82 -18.11
C THR A 207 13.33 18.54 -17.52
N PRO A 208 14.42 18.89 -18.23
CA PRO A 208 15.78 18.64 -17.76
C PRO A 208 16.05 19.33 -16.41
N GLY A 209 16.65 18.61 -15.45
CA GLY A 209 17.01 19.13 -14.13
C GLY A 209 15.87 19.16 -13.12
N ILE A 210 14.69 18.62 -13.44
CA ILE A 210 13.51 18.67 -12.57
C ILE A 210 13.72 17.95 -11.23
N PHE A 211 14.45 16.84 -11.22
CA PHE A 211 14.68 16.08 -9.98
C PHE A 211 15.60 16.83 -9.02
N HIS A 212 16.59 17.59 -9.52
CA HIS A 212 17.36 18.49 -8.69
C HIS A 212 16.51 19.59 -8.05
N GLU A 213 15.55 20.16 -8.82
CA GLU A 213 14.65 21.18 -8.27
C GLU A 213 13.71 20.59 -7.22
N ILE A 214 13.19 19.36 -7.43
CA ILE A 214 12.36 18.65 -6.46
C ILE A 214 13.12 18.45 -5.14
N ILE A 215 14.34 17.91 -5.20
CA ILE A 215 15.14 17.60 -4.01
C ILE A 215 15.47 18.84 -3.18
N LYS A 216 15.65 20.01 -3.78
CA LYS A 216 15.90 21.26 -3.02
C LYS A 216 14.76 21.63 -2.07
N GLU A 217 13.53 21.34 -2.45
CA GLU A 217 12.34 21.72 -1.67
C GLU A 217 11.81 20.56 -0.80
N LEU A 218 12.15 19.31 -1.12
CA LEU A 218 11.66 18.13 -0.43
C LEU A 218 12.23 18.03 0.99
N LYS A 219 11.36 17.87 1.99
CA LYS A 219 11.68 17.86 3.43
C LYS A 219 11.53 16.50 4.09
N GLY A 220 10.88 15.55 3.43
CA GLY A 220 10.78 14.19 3.93
C GLY A 220 9.65 13.36 3.39
N VAL A 221 9.69 12.10 3.77
CA VAL A 221 8.69 11.08 3.45
C VAL A 221 8.20 10.36 4.70
N SER A 222 6.94 10.02 4.75
CA SER A 222 6.39 9.03 5.70
C SER A 222 5.97 7.78 4.93
N GLU A 223 6.47 6.62 5.37
CA GLU A 223 6.31 5.34 4.69
C GLU A 223 5.38 4.42 5.49
N GLU A 224 4.37 3.88 4.79
CA GLU A 224 3.29 3.07 5.37
C GLU A 224 3.66 1.61 5.57
N THR A 225 4.43 1.00 4.65
CA THR A 225 4.55 -0.46 4.59
C THR A 225 5.97 -0.97 4.80
N THR A 226 6.08 -2.20 5.31
CA THR A 226 7.35 -2.89 5.60
C THR A 226 8.32 -2.86 4.42
N THR A 227 7.83 -3.07 3.19
CA THR A 227 8.70 -3.14 2.01
C THR A 227 9.31 -1.79 1.65
N GLY A 228 8.51 -0.70 1.72
CA GLY A 228 9.02 0.65 1.50
C GLY A 228 10.01 1.06 2.60
N VAL A 229 9.73 0.71 3.86
CA VAL A 229 10.64 0.91 4.98
C VAL A 229 11.97 0.20 4.76
N HIS A 230 11.95 -1.05 4.27
CA HIS A 230 13.18 -1.78 3.94
C HIS A 230 14.01 -1.05 2.88
N ARG A 231 13.40 -0.56 1.81
CA ARG A 231 14.06 0.26 0.78
C ARG A 231 14.67 1.53 1.36
N LEU A 232 13.96 2.22 2.27
CA LEU A 232 14.48 3.41 2.95
C LEU A 232 15.73 3.11 3.79
N TYR A 233 15.72 2.02 4.55
CA TYR A 233 16.90 1.60 5.32
C TYR A 233 18.05 1.18 4.41
N GLU A 234 17.81 0.48 3.30
CA GLU A 234 18.85 0.16 2.32
C GLU A 234 19.51 1.43 1.75
N MET A 235 18.70 2.40 1.34
CA MET A 235 19.22 3.68 0.83
C MET A 235 19.97 4.46 1.91
N ALA A 236 19.47 4.49 3.15
CA ALA A 236 20.14 5.17 4.26
C ALA A 236 21.49 4.52 4.60
N ASN A 237 21.53 3.18 4.69
CA ASN A 237 22.76 2.43 4.96
C ASN A 237 23.80 2.57 3.84
N ALA A 238 23.35 2.73 2.61
CA ALA A 238 24.21 3.00 1.44
C ALA A 238 24.63 4.48 1.32
N GLY A 239 24.16 5.36 2.21
CA GLY A 239 24.40 6.81 2.12
C GLY A 239 23.75 7.48 0.89
N LYS A 240 22.69 6.87 0.35
CA LYS A 240 22.00 7.33 -0.86
C LYS A 240 20.65 7.98 -0.59
N LEU A 241 20.12 7.89 0.63
CA LEU A 241 18.86 8.54 0.99
C LEU A 241 19.03 10.06 0.88
N LEU A 242 18.15 10.73 0.13
CA LEU A 242 18.27 12.15 -0.20
C LEU A 242 17.54 13.08 0.76
N PHE A 243 16.63 12.56 1.58
CA PHE A 243 15.79 13.34 2.51
C PHE A 243 15.42 12.49 3.73
N PRO A 244 15.00 13.13 4.85
CA PRO A 244 14.56 12.41 6.04
C PRO A 244 13.34 11.52 5.79
N ALA A 245 13.25 10.40 6.50
CA ALA A 245 12.12 9.47 6.43
C ALA A 245 11.57 9.15 7.82
N ILE A 246 10.25 9.07 7.93
CA ILE A 246 9.56 8.49 9.09
C ILE A 246 8.97 7.15 8.68
N ASN A 247 9.41 6.10 9.37
CA ASN A 247 8.87 4.77 9.29
C ASN A 247 7.58 4.71 10.13
N VAL A 248 6.44 4.85 9.47
CA VAL A 248 5.11 4.74 10.10
C VAL A 248 4.76 3.29 10.36
N ASN A 249 5.22 2.36 9.51
CA ASN A 249 4.90 0.93 9.66
C ASN A 249 5.27 0.38 11.05
N ASP A 250 6.37 0.86 11.65
CA ASP A 250 6.84 0.34 12.94
C ASP A 250 6.29 1.12 14.15
N SER A 251 5.44 2.11 13.95
CA SER A 251 4.61 2.66 15.03
C SER A 251 3.72 1.55 15.59
N VAL A 252 3.63 1.43 16.92
CA VAL A 252 2.88 0.31 17.53
C VAL A 252 1.40 0.37 17.16
N THR A 253 0.82 1.57 17.14
CA THR A 253 -0.57 1.79 16.74
C THR A 253 -0.80 1.57 15.23
N LYS A 254 0.25 1.38 14.43
CA LYS A 254 0.16 0.89 13.04
C LYS A 254 0.41 -0.61 13.00
N ALA A 255 1.60 -1.06 13.35
CA ALA A 255 2.03 -2.45 13.17
C ALA A 255 1.13 -3.47 13.89
N LYS A 256 0.74 -3.16 15.13
CA LYS A 256 -0.09 -4.06 15.94
C LYS A 256 -1.60 -3.93 15.68
N PHE A 257 -2.01 -2.99 14.84
CA PHE A 257 -3.41 -2.77 14.46
C PHE A 257 -3.65 -3.08 12.98
N ASP A 258 -3.02 -2.36 12.08
CA ASP A 258 -3.14 -2.53 10.62
C ASP A 258 -2.70 -3.93 10.18
N ASN A 259 -1.43 -4.26 10.42
CA ASN A 259 -0.88 -5.53 9.98
C ASN A 259 -1.55 -6.73 10.65
N LEU A 260 -1.98 -6.60 11.91
CA LEU A 260 -2.62 -7.67 12.67
C LEU A 260 -4.14 -7.70 12.46
N TYR A 261 -4.86 -6.70 12.94
CA TYR A 261 -6.33 -6.68 12.91
C TYR A 261 -6.87 -6.40 11.51
N GLY A 262 -6.20 -5.55 10.73
CA GLY A 262 -6.56 -5.28 9.36
C GLY A 262 -6.52 -6.53 8.49
N CYS A 263 -5.41 -7.26 8.52
CA CYS A 263 -5.29 -8.53 7.79
C CYS A 263 -6.21 -9.62 8.34
N ARG A 264 -6.49 -9.61 9.65
CA ARG A 264 -7.43 -10.55 10.27
C ARG A 264 -8.83 -10.45 9.66
N GLU A 265 -9.32 -9.25 9.36
CA GLU A 265 -10.63 -9.07 8.75
C GLU A 265 -10.58 -9.16 7.22
N SER A 266 -9.64 -8.47 6.61
CA SER A 266 -9.60 -8.28 5.15
C SER A 266 -9.17 -9.51 4.36
N LEU A 267 -8.39 -10.44 4.94
CA LEU A 267 -8.07 -11.71 4.28
C LEU A 267 -9.33 -12.49 3.93
N LEU A 268 -10.19 -12.68 4.92
CA LEU A 268 -11.41 -13.46 4.74
C LEU A 268 -12.39 -12.76 3.80
N ASP A 269 -12.46 -11.43 3.86
CA ASP A 269 -13.29 -10.65 2.94
C ASP A 269 -12.83 -10.88 1.48
N GLY A 270 -11.52 -10.81 1.22
CA GLY A 270 -10.95 -11.08 -0.10
C GLY A 270 -11.25 -12.50 -0.59
N ILE A 271 -10.95 -13.52 0.21
CA ILE A 271 -11.17 -14.92 -0.17
C ILE A 271 -12.67 -15.20 -0.41
N LYS A 272 -13.54 -14.73 0.47
CA LYS A 272 -15.00 -14.99 0.36
C LYS A 272 -15.63 -14.28 -0.82
N ARG A 273 -15.30 -13.02 -1.08
CA ARG A 273 -15.79 -12.31 -2.27
C ARG A 273 -15.28 -12.92 -3.56
N ALA A 274 -14.01 -13.37 -3.56
CA ALA A 274 -13.44 -14.02 -4.73
C ALA A 274 -14.08 -15.37 -5.04
N THR A 275 -14.32 -16.21 -4.04
CA THR A 275 -14.59 -17.64 -4.24
C THR A 275 -15.93 -18.11 -3.68
N ASP A 276 -16.52 -17.35 -2.77
CA ASP A 276 -17.75 -17.72 -2.04
C ASP A 276 -17.66 -19.08 -1.31
N VAL A 277 -16.42 -19.53 -1.01
CA VAL A 277 -16.22 -20.83 -0.36
C VAL A 277 -16.50 -20.77 1.14
N MET A 278 -16.95 -21.88 1.68
CA MET A 278 -17.03 -22.07 3.12
C MET A 278 -15.62 -22.29 3.71
N ILE A 279 -15.25 -21.51 4.70
CA ILE A 279 -13.93 -21.60 5.36
C ILE A 279 -13.89 -22.73 6.39
N ALA A 280 -15.00 -22.93 7.12
CA ALA A 280 -15.06 -23.96 8.15
C ALA A 280 -14.77 -25.36 7.58
N GLY A 281 -13.97 -26.14 8.33
CA GLY A 281 -13.57 -27.49 7.96
C GLY A 281 -12.44 -27.57 6.94
N LYS A 282 -12.00 -26.46 6.34
CA LYS A 282 -10.86 -26.42 5.43
C LYS A 282 -9.52 -26.38 6.19
N VAL A 283 -8.47 -26.84 5.53
CA VAL A 283 -7.09 -26.67 6.00
C VAL A 283 -6.52 -25.41 5.39
N GLY A 284 -6.28 -24.39 6.23
CA GLY A 284 -5.62 -23.14 5.85
C GLY A 284 -4.14 -23.18 6.19
N VAL A 285 -3.28 -22.96 5.21
CA VAL A 285 -1.82 -22.87 5.36
C VAL A 285 -1.40 -21.42 5.28
N VAL A 286 -0.90 -20.86 6.37
CA VAL A 286 -0.42 -19.49 6.47
C VAL A 286 1.10 -19.49 6.44
N CYS A 287 1.67 -18.91 5.40
CA CYS A 287 3.13 -18.84 5.23
C CYS A 287 3.65 -17.54 5.87
N GLY A 288 4.27 -17.67 7.06
CA GLY A 288 4.72 -16.58 7.89
C GLY A 288 3.87 -16.39 9.15
N TYR A 289 4.50 -15.99 10.28
CA TYR A 289 3.81 -15.72 11.56
C TYR A 289 4.29 -14.42 12.21
N GLY A 290 4.62 -13.42 11.39
CA GLY A 290 4.71 -12.01 11.78
C GLY A 290 3.32 -11.44 12.10
N ASP A 291 3.18 -10.13 12.24
CA ASP A 291 1.89 -9.51 12.59
C ASP A 291 0.79 -9.84 11.57
N VAL A 292 1.10 -9.80 10.27
CA VAL A 292 0.18 -10.19 9.19
C VAL A 292 -0.24 -11.65 9.31
N GLY A 293 0.73 -12.55 9.46
CA GLY A 293 0.47 -14.00 9.58
C GLY A 293 -0.35 -14.34 10.82
N LYS A 294 -0.10 -13.69 11.95
CA LYS A 294 -0.89 -13.83 13.20
C LYS A 294 -2.34 -13.45 12.97
N GLY A 295 -2.59 -12.33 12.30
CA GLY A 295 -3.93 -11.89 11.92
C GLY A 295 -4.64 -12.90 11.04
N CYS A 296 -3.99 -13.34 9.97
CA CYS A 296 -4.51 -14.32 9.00
C CYS A 296 -4.83 -15.67 9.65
N ALA A 297 -3.91 -16.19 10.46
CA ALA A 297 -4.10 -17.46 11.18
C ALA A 297 -5.29 -17.39 12.16
N ALA A 298 -5.39 -16.29 12.93
CA ALA A 298 -6.50 -16.06 13.83
C ALA A 298 -7.85 -15.96 13.11
N ALA A 299 -7.89 -15.29 11.94
CA ALA A 299 -9.08 -15.16 11.11
C ALA A 299 -9.59 -16.52 10.61
N LEU A 300 -8.71 -17.29 9.98
CA LEU A 300 -9.05 -18.63 9.46
C LEU A 300 -9.53 -19.56 10.59
N ARG A 301 -8.82 -19.58 11.73
CA ARG A 301 -9.23 -20.36 12.92
C ARG A 301 -10.58 -19.89 13.45
N GLY A 302 -10.79 -18.57 13.52
CA GLY A 302 -12.06 -17.98 13.97
C GLY A 302 -13.27 -18.39 13.12
N MET A 303 -13.05 -18.69 11.85
CA MET A 303 -14.07 -19.22 10.93
C MET A 303 -14.14 -20.75 10.90
N GLY A 304 -13.41 -21.44 11.77
CA GLY A 304 -13.46 -22.91 11.89
C GLY A 304 -12.54 -23.68 10.96
N ALA A 305 -11.53 -23.05 10.36
CA ALA A 305 -10.50 -23.74 9.62
C ALA A 305 -9.50 -24.44 10.57
N GLN A 306 -8.90 -25.52 10.08
CA GLN A 306 -7.70 -26.11 10.66
C GLN A 306 -6.49 -25.36 10.13
N VAL A 307 -5.79 -24.60 10.99
CA VAL A 307 -4.71 -23.73 10.55
C VAL A 307 -3.35 -24.39 10.78
N ILE A 308 -2.52 -24.33 9.75
CA ILE A 308 -1.10 -24.69 9.76
C ILE A 308 -0.31 -23.42 9.44
N VAL A 309 0.81 -23.24 10.14
CA VAL A 309 1.73 -22.13 9.94
C VAL A 309 3.04 -22.65 9.40
N THR A 310 3.63 -21.97 8.42
CA THR A 310 5.03 -22.17 8.03
C THR A 310 5.85 -20.98 8.50
N GLU A 311 7.02 -21.19 9.09
CA GLU A 311 7.81 -20.10 9.67
C GLU A 311 9.31 -20.46 9.70
N ILE A 312 10.15 -19.45 9.50
CA ILE A 312 11.62 -19.57 9.58
C ILE A 312 12.20 -19.06 10.89
N ASP A 313 11.51 -18.07 11.52
CA ASP A 313 11.93 -17.51 12.81
C ASP A 313 11.50 -18.45 13.95
N PRO A 314 12.47 -19.02 14.72
CA PRO A 314 12.13 -19.94 15.81
C PRO A 314 11.30 -19.30 16.91
N VAL A 315 11.36 -17.98 17.12
CA VAL A 315 10.55 -17.27 18.11
C VAL A 315 9.10 -17.20 17.64
N CYS A 316 8.88 -16.80 16.39
CA CYS A 316 7.54 -16.78 15.79
C CYS A 316 6.93 -18.17 15.67
N ALA A 317 7.74 -19.19 15.29
CA ALA A 317 7.30 -20.59 15.26
C ALA A 317 6.87 -21.09 16.64
N LEU A 318 7.65 -20.76 17.70
CA LEU A 318 7.30 -21.10 19.07
C LEU A 318 6.00 -20.42 19.52
N GLN A 319 5.82 -19.12 19.18
CA GLN A 319 4.56 -18.41 19.47
C GLN A 319 3.37 -19.08 18.78
N ALA A 320 3.50 -19.43 17.50
CA ALA A 320 2.45 -20.15 16.76
C ALA A 320 2.08 -21.48 17.43
N ALA A 321 3.07 -22.25 17.86
CA ALA A 321 2.85 -23.51 18.56
C ALA A 321 2.17 -23.30 19.93
N MET A 322 2.52 -22.25 20.69
CA MET A 322 1.87 -21.91 21.97
C MET A 322 0.41 -21.46 21.76
N GLU A 323 0.10 -20.83 20.66
CA GLU A 323 -1.27 -20.48 20.25
C GLU A 323 -2.08 -21.71 19.75
N GLY A 324 -1.47 -22.89 19.69
CA GLY A 324 -2.13 -24.14 19.32
C GLY A 324 -2.17 -24.41 17.81
N TYR A 325 -1.38 -23.71 17.01
CA TYR A 325 -1.23 -24.00 15.59
C TYR A 325 -0.20 -25.13 15.38
N ARG A 326 -0.41 -25.93 14.33
CA ARG A 326 0.61 -26.82 13.82
C ARG A 326 1.62 -26.00 13.01
N VAL A 327 2.91 -26.24 13.24
CA VAL A 327 3.99 -25.57 12.50
C VAL A 327 4.78 -26.63 11.74
N MET A 328 4.91 -26.47 10.43
CA MET A 328 5.65 -27.40 9.55
C MET A 328 6.05 -26.71 8.23
N PRO A 329 7.01 -27.25 7.47
CA PRO A 329 7.33 -26.76 6.13
C PRO A 329 6.13 -26.86 5.18
N ILE A 330 6.09 -26.00 4.15
CA ILE A 330 5.01 -25.99 3.17
C ILE A 330 4.91 -27.32 2.42
N GLU A 331 6.04 -27.95 2.15
CA GLU A 331 6.14 -29.23 1.45
C GLU A 331 5.33 -30.34 2.12
N ASP A 332 5.21 -30.31 3.45
CA ASP A 332 4.45 -31.29 4.23
C ASP A 332 2.93 -31.07 4.15
N THR A 333 2.49 -29.98 3.53
CA THR A 333 1.06 -29.58 3.46
C THR A 333 0.43 -29.78 2.08
N LEU A 334 1.23 -29.99 1.04
CA LEU A 334 0.79 -29.86 -0.37
C LEU A 334 -0.34 -30.82 -0.77
N GLY A 335 -0.38 -32.04 -0.19
CA GLY A 335 -1.40 -33.03 -0.53
C GLY A 335 -2.78 -32.82 0.11
N PHE A 336 -2.92 -31.89 1.09
CA PHE A 336 -4.15 -31.74 1.87
C PHE A 336 -4.56 -30.30 2.22
N GLY A 337 -3.68 -29.32 2.00
CA GLY A 337 -4.03 -27.89 2.17
C GLY A 337 -5.08 -27.44 1.19
N ASP A 338 -6.12 -26.76 1.66
CA ASP A 338 -7.20 -26.23 0.83
C ASP A 338 -6.99 -24.75 0.46
N ILE A 339 -6.41 -23.96 1.36
CA ILE A 339 -6.17 -22.52 1.19
C ILE A 339 -4.74 -22.21 1.60
N TYR A 340 -3.98 -21.60 0.72
CA TYR A 340 -2.62 -21.16 0.96
C TYR A 340 -2.55 -19.63 0.92
N VAL A 341 -1.96 -19.04 1.96
CA VAL A 341 -1.84 -17.58 2.09
C VAL A 341 -0.40 -17.21 2.39
N THR A 342 0.22 -16.38 1.55
CA THR A 342 1.56 -15.83 1.82
C THR A 342 1.47 -14.49 2.56
N THR A 343 2.36 -14.28 3.54
CA THR A 343 2.32 -13.16 4.50
C THR A 343 3.71 -12.68 4.93
N THR A 344 4.75 -12.99 4.13
CA THR A 344 6.14 -12.90 4.60
C THR A 344 6.86 -11.64 4.19
N GLY A 345 6.40 -10.95 3.15
CA GLY A 345 7.14 -9.84 2.50
C GLY A 345 8.44 -10.30 1.82
N ASN A 346 8.66 -11.61 1.67
CA ASN A 346 9.81 -12.21 0.99
C ASN A 346 9.44 -12.61 -0.44
N LYS A 347 10.25 -13.39 -1.12
CA LYS A 347 9.99 -13.87 -2.48
C LYS A 347 9.99 -15.39 -2.56
N ASP A 348 9.34 -15.92 -3.61
CA ASP A 348 9.38 -17.35 -3.95
C ASP A 348 8.94 -18.28 -2.79
N ILE A 349 8.00 -17.84 -1.97
CA ILE A 349 7.46 -18.64 -0.85
C ILE A 349 6.62 -19.78 -1.39
N ILE A 350 5.72 -19.50 -2.34
CA ILE A 350 4.99 -20.52 -3.09
C ILE A 350 5.58 -20.60 -4.50
N ARG A 351 6.28 -21.72 -4.76
CA ARG A 351 6.96 -21.98 -6.03
C ARG A 351 6.08 -22.83 -6.94
N VAL A 352 6.43 -22.88 -8.24
CA VAL A 352 5.71 -23.69 -9.23
C VAL A 352 5.62 -25.15 -8.81
N GLU A 353 6.75 -25.72 -8.35
CA GLU A 353 6.79 -27.12 -7.88
C GLU A 353 5.93 -27.40 -6.63
N HIS A 354 5.60 -26.37 -5.85
CA HIS A 354 4.60 -26.49 -4.77
C HIS A 354 3.20 -26.56 -5.37
N MET A 355 2.86 -25.61 -6.27
CA MET A 355 1.55 -25.51 -6.89
C MET A 355 1.18 -26.77 -7.68
N GLU A 356 2.15 -27.39 -8.36
CA GLU A 356 1.98 -28.68 -9.07
C GLU A 356 1.55 -29.83 -8.15
N LYS A 357 1.94 -29.80 -6.87
CA LYS A 357 1.70 -30.85 -5.88
C LYS A 357 0.56 -30.51 -4.91
N MET A 358 0.00 -29.33 -4.99
CA MET A 358 -1.15 -28.94 -4.17
C MET A 358 -2.35 -29.84 -4.45
N LYS A 359 -3.19 -29.96 -3.43
CA LYS A 359 -4.51 -30.60 -3.57
C LYS A 359 -5.28 -29.98 -4.73
N ASP A 360 -5.99 -30.80 -5.47
CA ASP A 360 -6.83 -30.33 -6.57
C ASP A 360 -7.83 -29.26 -6.09
N GLN A 361 -7.92 -28.18 -6.85
CA GLN A 361 -8.71 -27.00 -6.56
C GLN A 361 -8.31 -26.24 -5.28
N ALA A 362 -7.04 -26.34 -4.86
CA ALA A 362 -6.51 -25.50 -3.81
C ALA A 362 -6.58 -24.01 -4.19
N ILE A 363 -6.88 -23.17 -3.20
CA ILE A 363 -6.93 -21.70 -3.35
C ILE A 363 -5.58 -21.14 -2.91
N VAL A 364 -4.96 -20.35 -3.77
CA VAL A 364 -3.65 -19.71 -3.52
C VAL A 364 -3.82 -18.21 -3.57
N CYS A 365 -3.39 -17.52 -2.54
CA CYS A 365 -3.45 -16.06 -2.46
C CYS A 365 -2.30 -15.47 -1.66
N ASN A 366 -2.09 -14.17 -1.85
CA ASN A 366 -1.09 -13.38 -1.14
C ASN A 366 -1.78 -12.20 -0.43
N ILE A 367 -1.31 -11.84 0.74
CA ILE A 367 -1.71 -10.61 1.44
C ILE A 367 -0.49 -9.74 1.79
N GLY A 368 0.71 -10.14 1.37
CA GLY A 368 1.90 -9.30 1.38
C GLY A 368 1.84 -8.22 0.30
N HIS A 369 2.63 -7.16 0.46
CA HIS A 369 2.54 -5.97 -0.39
C HIS A 369 2.81 -6.25 -1.88
N PHE A 370 3.81 -7.07 -2.21
CA PHE A 370 4.19 -7.38 -3.59
C PHE A 370 3.77 -8.79 -4.02
N ASP A 371 3.67 -8.99 -5.33
CA ASP A 371 3.26 -10.23 -5.98
C ASP A 371 4.36 -11.31 -6.10
N ASN A 372 5.57 -11.00 -5.65
CA ASN A 372 6.74 -11.89 -5.78
C ASN A 372 6.80 -13.04 -4.77
N GLU A 373 5.89 -13.08 -3.78
CA GLU A 373 5.80 -14.21 -2.83
C GLU A 373 5.33 -15.49 -3.50
N ILE A 374 4.56 -15.39 -4.59
CA ILE A 374 4.09 -16.52 -5.41
C ILE A 374 4.73 -16.42 -6.78
N GLN A 375 5.31 -17.51 -7.27
CA GLN A 375 5.99 -17.56 -8.58
C GLN A 375 5.01 -17.55 -9.77
N VAL A 376 4.20 -16.50 -9.89
CA VAL A 376 3.19 -16.39 -10.96
C VAL A 376 3.84 -16.27 -12.33
N ASP A 377 4.92 -15.50 -12.46
CA ASP A 377 5.67 -15.32 -13.69
C ASP A 377 6.23 -16.62 -14.27
N LYS A 378 6.66 -17.54 -13.39
CA LYS A 378 7.14 -18.87 -13.78
C LYS A 378 5.98 -19.83 -14.05
N LEU A 379 4.89 -19.72 -13.29
CA LEU A 379 3.68 -20.50 -13.51
C LEU A 379 3.12 -20.24 -14.91
N GLU A 380 3.01 -18.99 -15.32
CA GLU A 380 2.50 -18.60 -16.64
C GLU A 380 3.40 -19.06 -17.80
N LYS A 381 4.68 -19.24 -17.55
CA LYS A 381 5.66 -19.74 -18.53
C LYS A 381 5.81 -21.26 -18.52
N LEU A 382 5.13 -21.97 -17.62
CA LEU A 382 5.24 -23.43 -17.51
C LEU A 382 4.68 -24.10 -18.78
N PRO A 383 5.47 -24.97 -19.47
CA PRO A 383 4.97 -25.66 -20.65
C PRO A 383 3.75 -26.51 -20.37
N GLY A 384 2.68 -26.28 -21.13
CA GLY A 384 1.42 -27.02 -21.02
C GLY A 384 0.46 -26.55 -19.94
N ILE A 385 0.79 -25.50 -19.18
CA ILE A 385 -0.16 -24.85 -18.26
C ILE A 385 -1.33 -24.22 -19.04
N LYS A 386 -2.53 -24.29 -18.49
CA LYS A 386 -3.71 -23.62 -19.05
C LYS A 386 -4.27 -22.66 -18.02
N LYS A 387 -4.37 -21.39 -18.38
CA LYS A 387 -5.02 -20.34 -17.58
C LYS A 387 -6.45 -20.14 -18.07
N LEU A 388 -7.41 -20.11 -17.16
CA LEU A 388 -8.78 -19.74 -17.41
C LEU A 388 -9.20 -18.66 -16.41
N ASN A 389 -9.47 -17.45 -16.88
CA ASN A 389 -10.07 -16.43 -16.04
C ASN A 389 -11.52 -16.80 -15.75
N ILE A 390 -11.87 -17.00 -14.48
CA ILE A 390 -13.21 -17.34 -14.02
C ILE A 390 -14.07 -16.09 -13.89
N LYS A 391 -13.52 -15.06 -13.27
CA LYS A 391 -14.06 -13.71 -13.11
C LYS A 391 -12.92 -12.76 -12.73
N ALA A 392 -13.19 -11.47 -12.65
CA ALA A 392 -12.18 -10.50 -12.26
C ALA A 392 -11.44 -10.96 -11.00
N GLN A 393 -10.10 -10.95 -11.06
CA GLN A 393 -9.17 -11.32 -9.97
C GLN A 393 -9.25 -12.80 -9.52
N VAL A 394 -9.81 -13.70 -10.31
CA VAL A 394 -9.90 -15.14 -10.02
C VAL A 394 -9.51 -15.92 -11.26
N ASP A 395 -8.31 -16.50 -11.24
CA ASP A 395 -7.79 -17.33 -12.30
C ASP A 395 -7.68 -18.78 -11.88
N LYS A 396 -8.06 -19.69 -12.77
CA LYS A 396 -7.85 -21.12 -12.62
C LYS A 396 -6.67 -21.54 -13.49
N TYR A 397 -5.73 -22.25 -12.90
CA TYR A 397 -4.62 -22.87 -13.61
C TYR A 397 -4.76 -24.37 -13.60
N THR A 398 -4.75 -25.01 -14.79
CA THR A 398 -4.77 -26.46 -14.96
C THR A 398 -3.37 -26.90 -15.36
N PHE A 399 -2.74 -27.74 -14.54
CA PHE A 399 -1.41 -28.29 -14.79
C PHE A 399 -1.44 -29.42 -15.82
N PRO A 400 -0.32 -29.75 -16.49
CA PRO A 400 -0.25 -30.86 -17.44
C PRO A 400 -0.65 -32.22 -16.85
N ALA A 401 -0.45 -32.42 -15.54
CA ALA A 401 -0.85 -33.62 -14.81
C ALA A 401 -2.37 -33.71 -14.57
N GLY A 402 -3.11 -32.61 -14.80
CA GLY A 402 -4.56 -32.56 -14.69
C GLY A 402 -5.10 -31.94 -13.41
N ASN A 403 -4.28 -31.73 -12.38
CA ASN A 403 -4.68 -31.00 -11.18
C ASN A 403 -4.87 -29.52 -11.45
N GLU A 404 -5.72 -28.88 -10.68
CA GLU A 404 -6.09 -27.47 -10.83
C GLU A 404 -5.82 -26.68 -9.54
N ILE A 405 -5.54 -25.39 -9.68
CA ILE A 405 -5.53 -24.45 -8.55
C ILE A 405 -6.30 -23.19 -8.93
N PHE A 406 -6.79 -22.47 -7.93
CA PHE A 406 -7.29 -21.10 -8.08
C PHE A 406 -6.28 -20.11 -7.54
N LEU A 407 -5.82 -19.18 -8.37
CA LEU A 407 -4.95 -18.08 -7.96
C LEU A 407 -5.79 -16.80 -7.87
N LEU A 408 -5.72 -16.12 -6.72
CA LEU A 408 -6.47 -14.90 -6.49
C LEU A 408 -5.60 -13.67 -6.69
N ALA A 409 -6.20 -12.62 -7.26
CA ALA A 409 -5.59 -11.31 -7.50
C ALA A 409 -4.22 -11.37 -8.23
N GLU A 410 -4.03 -12.39 -9.08
CA GLU A 410 -2.77 -12.62 -9.80
C GLU A 410 -1.54 -12.71 -8.88
N GLY A 411 -1.71 -13.18 -7.63
CA GLY A 411 -0.66 -13.21 -6.61
C GLY A 411 -0.42 -11.88 -5.89
N ARG A 412 -1.15 -10.82 -6.23
CA ARG A 412 -1.12 -9.52 -5.57
C ARG A 412 -1.97 -9.54 -4.29
N LEU A 413 -2.09 -8.40 -3.62
CA LEU A 413 -2.90 -8.23 -2.39
C LEU A 413 -4.35 -8.70 -2.56
N VAL A 414 -4.70 -9.86 -2.01
CA VAL A 414 -6.03 -10.46 -2.13
C VAL A 414 -7.12 -9.59 -1.51
N ASN A 415 -6.83 -8.92 -0.42
CA ASN A 415 -7.77 -8.06 0.30
C ASN A 415 -8.16 -6.78 -0.48
N LEU A 416 -7.27 -6.26 -1.31
CA LEU A 416 -7.51 -5.07 -2.14
C LEU A 416 -7.90 -5.46 -3.58
N GLY A 417 -7.30 -6.51 -4.12
CA GLY A 417 -7.64 -7.02 -5.46
C GLY A 417 -9.05 -7.59 -5.51
N CYS A 418 -9.41 -8.45 -4.56
CA CYS A 418 -10.68 -9.16 -4.51
C CYS A 418 -11.74 -8.51 -3.62
N ALA A 419 -11.36 -7.55 -2.76
CA ALA A 419 -12.26 -6.85 -1.83
C ALA A 419 -11.92 -5.35 -1.75
N THR A 420 -12.12 -4.74 -0.60
CA THR A 420 -12.00 -3.28 -0.38
C THR A 420 -10.89 -2.89 0.59
N GLY A 421 -10.02 -3.84 0.99
CA GLY A 421 -8.91 -3.62 1.90
C GLY A 421 -9.30 -3.66 3.37
N HIS A 422 -8.53 -2.97 4.20
CA HIS A 422 -8.72 -2.95 5.64
C HIS A 422 -9.92 -2.10 6.07
N PRO A 423 -10.58 -2.44 7.20
CA PRO A 423 -11.71 -1.68 7.72
C PRO A 423 -11.30 -0.28 8.19
N SER A 424 -12.24 0.66 8.14
CA SER A 424 -11.99 2.09 8.37
C SER A 424 -11.39 2.39 9.74
N PHE A 425 -11.82 1.71 10.80
CA PHE A 425 -11.29 1.94 12.16
C PHE A 425 -9.79 1.60 12.25
N VAL A 426 -9.37 0.51 11.61
CA VAL A 426 -7.96 0.12 11.56
C VAL A 426 -7.15 1.14 10.76
N MET A 427 -7.65 1.54 9.58
CA MET A 427 -6.98 2.56 8.77
C MET A 427 -6.97 3.94 9.43
N SER A 428 -7.91 4.22 10.33
CA SER A 428 -7.85 5.43 11.16
C SER A 428 -6.57 5.48 12.01
N ASN A 429 -6.12 4.34 12.57
CA ASN A 429 -4.86 4.29 13.31
C ASN A 429 -3.67 4.60 12.40
N SER A 430 -3.55 3.90 11.27
CA SER A 430 -2.47 4.09 10.31
C SER A 430 -2.43 5.52 9.77
N PHE A 431 -3.57 6.05 9.36
CA PHE A 431 -3.64 7.38 8.75
C PHE A 431 -3.53 8.54 9.74
N THR A 432 -3.87 8.31 11.01
CA THR A 432 -3.54 9.27 12.07
C THR A 432 -2.02 9.32 12.29
N ASN A 433 -1.33 8.15 12.28
CA ASN A 433 0.13 8.11 12.29
C ASN A 433 0.72 8.86 11.10
N GLN A 434 0.22 8.63 9.88
CA GLN A 434 0.66 9.36 8.67
C GLN A 434 0.49 10.86 8.83
N THR A 435 -0.69 11.30 9.29
CA THR A 435 -0.98 12.73 9.47
C THR A 435 -0.04 13.37 10.49
N LEU A 436 0.20 12.70 11.63
CA LEU A 436 1.13 13.21 12.65
C LEU A 436 2.59 13.16 12.15
N ALA A 437 2.96 12.16 11.35
CA ALA A 437 4.28 12.09 10.72
C ALA A 437 4.51 13.26 9.75
N GLN A 438 3.51 13.64 8.96
CA GLN A 438 3.60 14.79 8.06
C GLN A 438 3.76 16.11 8.84
N ILE A 439 3.03 16.28 9.94
CA ILE A 439 3.19 17.44 10.83
C ILE A 439 4.59 17.46 11.44
N GLU A 440 5.05 16.35 11.99
CA GLU A 440 6.37 16.19 12.62
C GLU A 440 7.51 16.47 11.62
N LEU A 441 7.43 15.93 10.40
CA LEU A 441 8.40 16.21 9.34
C LEU A 441 8.46 17.70 9.00
N TRP A 442 7.30 18.35 8.91
CA TRP A 442 7.25 19.76 8.55
C TRP A 442 7.71 20.69 9.67
N GLU A 443 7.31 20.42 10.91
CA GLU A 443 7.68 21.23 12.07
C GLU A 443 9.20 21.13 12.38
N THR A 444 9.79 19.95 12.17
CA THR A 444 11.21 19.69 12.45
C THR A 444 12.13 19.81 11.23
N ARG A 445 11.62 20.21 10.06
CA ARG A 445 12.31 20.20 8.75
C ARG A 445 13.69 20.89 8.74
N GLU A 446 13.89 21.92 9.56
CA GLU A 446 15.16 22.67 9.59
C GLU A 446 16.23 22.02 10.47
N THR A 447 15.84 21.11 11.36
CA THR A 447 16.73 20.47 12.33
C THR A 447 16.88 18.97 12.13
N ARG A 448 16.00 18.37 11.33
CA ARG A 448 15.98 16.93 11.09
C ARG A 448 17.11 16.52 10.15
N THR A 449 17.89 15.54 10.56
CA THR A 449 18.95 14.94 9.75
C THR A 449 18.37 13.89 8.78
N ILE A 450 19.06 13.67 7.66
CA ILE A 450 18.73 12.58 6.73
C ILE A 450 18.93 11.24 7.43
N GLY A 451 17.93 10.39 7.38
CA GLY A 451 17.91 9.08 8.00
C GLY A 451 16.48 8.59 8.17
N VAL A 452 16.32 7.35 8.62
CA VAL A 452 15.02 6.73 8.89
C VAL A 452 14.77 6.71 10.39
N THR A 453 13.65 7.27 10.81
CA THR A 453 13.23 7.32 12.22
C THR A 453 11.80 6.81 12.37
N VAL A 454 11.41 6.34 13.55
CA VAL A 454 10.04 6.01 13.90
C VAL A 454 9.41 7.22 14.61
N LEU A 455 8.09 7.34 14.60
CA LEU A 455 7.40 8.36 15.38
C LEU A 455 7.76 8.24 16.87
N PRO A 456 7.97 9.37 17.55
CA PRO A 456 8.18 9.38 19.00
C PRO A 456 7.05 8.65 19.74
N LYS A 457 7.39 7.90 20.80
CA LYS A 457 6.41 7.13 21.58
C LYS A 457 5.23 7.96 22.07
N LYS A 458 5.45 9.23 22.37
CA LYS A 458 4.40 10.17 22.75
C LYS A 458 3.35 10.35 21.66
N LEU A 459 3.75 10.42 20.39
CA LEU A 459 2.82 10.55 19.25
C LEU A 459 2.11 9.23 18.97
N ASP A 460 2.79 8.10 19.11
CA ASP A 460 2.19 6.77 18.99
C ASP A 460 1.09 6.56 20.06
N GLU A 461 1.36 6.94 21.33
CA GLU A 461 0.33 6.94 22.39
C GLU A 461 -0.80 7.95 22.11
N GLU A 462 -0.52 9.09 21.50
CA GLU A 462 -1.55 10.06 21.10
C GLU A 462 -2.50 9.46 20.08
N VAL A 463 -1.99 8.75 19.07
CA VAL A 463 -2.83 8.03 18.11
C VAL A 463 -3.81 7.11 18.85
N ALA A 464 -3.33 6.29 19.78
CA ALA A 464 -4.20 5.42 20.57
C ALA A 464 -5.27 6.21 21.33
N ARG A 465 -4.89 7.28 22.06
CA ARG A 465 -5.81 8.13 22.84
C ARG A 465 -6.94 8.72 21.98
N LEU A 466 -6.64 9.16 20.75
CA LEU A 466 -7.62 9.73 19.83
C LEU A 466 -8.72 8.73 19.42
N HIS A 467 -8.47 7.42 19.58
CA HIS A 467 -9.42 6.35 19.23
C HIS A 467 -10.26 5.86 20.42
N LEU A 468 -9.74 5.97 21.65
CA LEU A 468 -10.35 5.34 22.84
C LEU A 468 -11.78 5.81 23.12
N GLY A 469 -12.03 7.10 22.93
CA GLY A 469 -13.35 7.69 23.19
C GLY A 469 -14.46 7.08 22.34
N LYS A 470 -14.18 6.77 21.06
CA LYS A 470 -15.14 6.17 20.12
C LYS A 470 -15.62 4.79 20.56
N ILE A 471 -14.73 4.01 21.16
CA ILE A 471 -15.04 2.65 21.63
C ILE A 471 -15.36 2.57 23.11
N GLY A 472 -15.57 3.72 23.76
CA GLY A 472 -16.02 3.80 25.16
C GLY A 472 -14.97 3.41 26.20
N VAL A 473 -13.68 3.37 25.83
CA VAL A 473 -12.58 3.04 26.74
C VAL A 473 -12.29 4.21 27.68
N LYS A 474 -12.18 3.92 28.97
CA LYS A 474 -11.75 4.85 30.03
C LYS A 474 -10.44 4.35 30.62
N LEU A 475 -9.39 5.14 30.50
CA LEU A 475 -8.09 4.80 31.07
C LEU A 475 -8.09 5.03 32.58
N THR A 476 -7.33 4.18 33.28
CA THR A 476 -6.94 4.44 34.69
C THR A 476 -5.88 5.55 34.69
N THR A 477 -5.98 6.48 35.62
CA THR A 477 -4.99 7.55 35.80
C THR A 477 -4.03 7.15 36.94
N LEU A 478 -2.71 7.28 36.70
CA LEU A 478 -1.70 7.06 37.71
C LEU A 478 -1.78 8.16 38.78
N THR A 479 -1.58 7.79 40.04
CA THR A 479 -1.23 8.76 41.09
C THR A 479 0.24 9.17 40.90
N GLN A 480 0.66 10.30 41.48
CA GLN A 480 2.05 10.71 41.45
C GLN A 480 2.98 9.65 42.07
N GLU A 481 2.56 9.06 43.20
CA GLU A 481 3.31 8.00 43.88
C GLU A 481 3.51 6.76 42.99
N GLN A 482 2.47 6.36 42.24
CA GLN A 482 2.57 5.25 41.29
C GLN A 482 3.49 5.59 40.13
N ALA A 483 3.39 6.80 39.57
CA ALA A 483 4.23 7.27 38.49
C ALA A 483 5.72 7.30 38.91
N ASP A 484 6.00 7.84 40.09
CA ASP A 484 7.37 7.89 40.67
C ASP A 484 7.91 6.46 40.93
N TYR A 485 7.09 5.54 41.41
CA TYR A 485 7.49 4.15 41.67
C TYR A 485 7.95 3.42 40.41
N ILE A 486 7.26 3.62 39.27
CA ILE A 486 7.60 2.96 38.01
C ILE A 486 8.48 3.84 37.09
N GLY A 487 8.80 5.06 37.51
CA GLY A 487 9.71 5.97 36.81
C GLY A 487 9.17 6.51 35.48
N VAL A 488 7.85 6.78 35.38
CA VAL A 488 7.21 7.36 34.19
C VAL A 488 6.41 8.61 34.55
N PRO A 489 6.17 9.54 33.62
CA PRO A 489 5.25 10.66 33.87
C PRO A 489 3.80 10.18 34.05
N VAL A 490 3.00 10.89 34.84
CA VAL A 490 1.56 10.59 35.03
C VAL A 490 0.82 10.54 33.69
N GLU A 491 1.17 11.42 32.75
CA GLU A 491 0.53 11.54 31.43
C GLU A 491 1.22 10.72 30.31
N GLY A 492 2.22 9.92 30.65
CA GLY A 492 3.03 9.16 29.70
C GLY A 492 4.19 9.97 29.09
N PRO A 493 4.94 9.37 28.17
CA PRO A 493 4.79 8.01 27.66
C PRO A 493 5.08 6.95 28.72
N TYR A 494 4.27 5.87 28.69
CA TYR A 494 4.36 4.81 29.72
C TYR A 494 5.40 3.74 29.43
N LYS A 495 5.94 3.74 28.22
CA LYS A 495 6.99 2.81 27.77
C LYS A 495 8.15 3.56 27.14
N ALA A 496 9.35 3.02 27.30
CA ALA A 496 10.55 3.54 26.62
C ALA A 496 10.42 3.44 25.09
N ASP A 497 11.12 4.30 24.36
CA ASP A 497 11.04 4.39 22.88
C ASP A 497 11.35 3.07 22.17
N HIS A 498 12.26 2.26 22.73
CA HIS A 498 12.62 0.96 22.16
C HIS A 498 11.62 -0.17 22.45
N TYR A 499 10.66 0.05 23.33
CA TYR A 499 9.69 -1.01 23.69
C TYR A 499 8.72 -1.29 22.53
N ARG A 500 8.56 -2.56 22.23
CA ARG A 500 7.58 -3.08 21.25
C ARG A 500 6.59 -3.99 21.97
N TYR A 501 5.27 -3.72 21.81
CA TYR A 501 4.16 -4.44 22.44
C TYR A 501 4.00 -5.87 21.91
#